data_b84d3a20509719b87c7a05dc1070ccf5
#
_entry.id   b84d3a20509719b87c7a05dc1070ccf5
#
_cell.length_a   1.000
_cell.length_b   1.000
_cell.length_c   1.000
_cell.angle_alpha   90.00
_cell.angle_beta   90.00
_cell.angle_gamma   90.00
#
_symmetry.space_group_name_H-M   'P 1'
#
loop_
_entity.id
_entity.type
_entity.pdbx_description
1 polymer ?
#
loop_
_entity_poly.entity_id
_entity_poly.type
_entity_poly.pdbx_seq_one_letter_code
_entity_poly.pdbx_strand_id
1 'polypeptide(L)'
;MTSLDIAPFANALVLGLSIASIWLIAAIGLTIIYGTVGVINMAHGEFIMLGAYTSYALQSTLGLPFLLCLPASFVVVALVGLIIERGLIRYLYNRPLDTLLATWGVSLVLMQGVRLIFGSDPKYIAVPEIFQSNVEVGFASLSVFRLVVLAITALIVAATAYLFYRTRFGMQVRAVMQNKEMAASFGINADRVYMITFALGAGLAGIAGSLFGVLAIVLPTMGTAYVVQAFLVVVVGGGTLMGSVAAAGLTGELQSVFAFVTNDTFARFLLYVLIVVFLRFRPRGLFAVAKGRR
;
A
#
# COMPACT_ATOMS: atom_id res chain seq x y z
N MET A 1 35.19 12.34 17.91
CA MET A 1 34.11 12.32 16.90
C MET A 1 34.62 11.40 15.82
N THR A 2 34.34 10.12 15.99
CA THR A 2 34.73 9.06 15.06
C THR A 2 34.02 9.28 13.71
N SER A 3 34.76 9.10 12.64
CA SER A 3 34.25 9.04 11.26
C SER A 3 32.89 8.37 11.27
N LEU A 4 31.83 9.10 10.91
CA LEU A 4 30.55 8.47 10.53
C LEU A 4 30.92 7.46 9.47
N ASP A 5 30.87 6.17 9.81
CA ASP A 5 31.13 5.12 8.85
C ASP A 5 30.12 5.27 7.73
N ILE A 6 30.57 5.76 6.59
CA ILE A 6 29.74 6.11 5.43
C ILE A 6 28.98 4.87 4.95
N ALA A 7 29.58 3.69 5.09
CA ALA A 7 28.96 2.42 4.67
C ALA A 7 27.70 2.04 5.45
N PRO A 8 27.68 2.03 6.81
CA PRO A 8 26.45 1.77 7.58
C PRO A 8 25.34 2.78 7.30
N PHE A 9 25.68 4.05 7.13
CA PHE A 9 24.70 5.09 6.84
C PHE A 9 24.11 4.92 5.42
N ALA A 10 24.94 4.62 4.43
CA ALA A 10 24.47 4.32 3.06
C ALA A 10 23.56 3.10 3.03
N ASN A 11 23.90 2.03 3.76
CA ASN A 11 23.02 0.86 3.90
C ASN A 11 21.70 1.21 4.58
N ALA A 12 21.68 2.09 5.59
CA ALA A 12 20.46 2.56 6.22
C ALA A 12 19.56 3.31 5.23
N LEU A 13 20.09 4.18 4.36
CA LEU A 13 19.32 4.88 3.35
C LEU A 13 18.70 3.90 2.33
N VAL A 14 19.45 2.90 1.86
CA VAL A 14 18.90 1.90 0.94
C VAL A 14 17.83 1.04 1.62
N LEU A 15 18.00 0.74 2.92
CA LEU A 15 16.97 0.09 3.73
C LEU A 15 15.70 0.94 3.79
N GLY A 16 15.85 2.23 4.07
CA GLY A 16 14.74 3.19 4.10
C GLY A 16 13.99 3.25 2.79
N LEU A 17 14.69 3.34 1.67
CA LEU A 17 14.09 3.35 0.34
C LEU A 17 13.34 2.04 0.03
N SER A 18 13.86 0.89 0.45
CA SER A 18 13.18 -0.40 0.28
C SER A 18 11.88 -0.47 1.09
N ILE A 19 11.91 -0.03 2.34
CA ILE A 19 10.73 0.05 3.21
C ILE A 19 9.71 1.01 2.62
N ALA A 20 10.15 2.21 2.22
CA ALA A 20 9.34 3.23 1.57
C ALA A 20 8.62 2.68 0.32
N SER A 21 9.32 1.87 -0.48
CA SER A 21 8.81 1.30 -1.72
C SER A 21 7.58 0.41 -1.50
N ILE A 22 7.63 -0.47 -0.51
CA ILE A 22 6.53 -1.38 -0.23
C ILE A 22 5.36 -0.62 0.40
N TRP A 23 5.64 0.33 1.31
CA TRP A 23 4.60 1.21 1.84
C TRP A 23 3.94 2.04 0.76
N LEU A 24 4.72 2.45 -0.26
CA LEU A 24 4.20 3.20 -1.39
C LEU A 24 3.19 2.37 -2.18
N ILE A 25 3.47 1.11 -2.49
CA ILE A 25 2.53 0.25 -3.24
C ILE A 25 1.22 0.12 -2.46
N ALA A 26 1.30 -0.19 -1.16
CA ALA A 26 0.12 -0.27 -0.29
C ALA A 26 -0.64 1.07 -0.24
N ALA A 27 0.09 2.18 -0.08
CA ALA A 27 -0.49 3.53 -0.02
C ALA A 27 -1.09 3.98 -1.36
N ILE A 28 -0.50 3.62 -2.51
CA ILE A 28 -1.08 3.93 -3.83
C ILE A 28 -2.46 3.28 -3.95
N GLY A 29 -2.60 2.00 -3.59
CA GLY A 29 -3.88 1.32 -3.59
C GLY A 29 -4.93 2.05 -2.75
N LEU A 30 -4.55 2.44 -1.53
CA LEU A 30 -5.42 3.20 -0.63
C LEU A 30 -5.69 4.62 -1.14
N THR A 31 -4.70 5.32 -1.71
CA THR A 31 -4.84 6.66 -2.31
C THR A 31 -5.84 6.65 -3.45
N ILE A 32 -5.79 5.64 -4.30
CA ILE A 32 -6.71 5.48 -5.42
C ILE A 32 -8.15 5.30 -4.91
N ILE A 33 -8.35 4.43 -3.93
CA ILE A 33 -9.68 4.20 -3.33
C ILE A 33 -10.17 5.48 -2.64
N TYR A 34 -9.38 6.04 -1.73
CA TYR A 34 -9.74 7.23 -0.96
C TYR A 34 -9.97 8.45 -1.85
N GLY A 35 -9.08 8.67 -2.82
CA GLY A 35 -9.19 9.80 -3.74
C GLY A 35 -10.42 9.74 -4.63
N THR A 36 -10.83 8.54 -5.06
CA THR A 36 -11.96 8.37 -6.00
C THR A 36 -13.30 8.26 -5.29
N VAL A 37 -13.37 7.42 -4.26
CA VAL A 37 -14.62 7.08 -3.57
C VAL A 37 -14.85 7.96 -2.33
N GLY A 38 -13.79 8.51 -1.75
CA GLY A 38 -13.85 9.36 -0.56
C GLY A 38 -14.12 8.59 0.74
N VAL A 39 -13.94 7.27 0.75
CA VAL A 39 -14.17 6.42 1.93
C VAL A 39 -12.86 5.94 2.53
N ILE A 40 -12.83 5.86 3.87
CA ILE A 40 -11.74 5.24 4.62
C ILE A 40 -12.05 3.75 4.72
N ASN A 41 -11.22 2.92 4.08
CA ASN A 41 -11.36 1.47 4.08
C ASN A 41 -10.43 0.84 5.13
N MET A 42 -10.97 0.48 6.29
CA MET A 42 -10.20 -0.20 7.34
C MET A 42 -9.80 -1.63 6.95
N ALA A 43 -10.52 -2.28 6.03
CA ALA A 43 -10.17 -3.61 5.52
C ALA A 43 -8.99 -3.59 4.53
N HIS A 44 -8.41 -2.42 4.22
CA HIS A 44 -7.28 -2.32 3.29
C HIS A 44 -6.04 -3.10 3.78
N GLY A 45 -5.82 -3.14 5.09
CA GLY A 45 -4.77 -3.98 5.68
C GLY A 45 -4.97 -5.47 5.44
N GLU A 46 -6.23 -5.92 5.47
CA GLU A 46 -6.55 -7.33 5.22
C GLU A 46 -6.39 -7.70 3.73
N PHE A 47 -6.47 -6.73 2.83
CA PHE A 47 -6.07 -6.96 1.43
C PHE A 47 -4.57 -7.19 1.30
N ILE A 48 -3.76 -6.49 2.10
CA ILE A 48 -2.32 -6.76 2.21
C ILE A 48 -2.09 -8.18 2.76
N MET A 49 -2.76 -8.54 3.86
CA MET A 49 -2.70 -9.89 4.43
C MET A 49 -3.11 -10.95 3.39
N LEU A 50 -4.23 -10.79 2.70
CA LEU A 50 -4.71 -11.73 1.67
C LEU A 50 -3.69 -11.90 0.54
N GLY A 51 -2.98 -10.84 0.14
CA GLY A 51 -1.91 -10.93 -0.85
C GLY A 51 -0.77 -11.82 -0.39
N ALA A 52 -0.32 -11.66 0.86
CA ALA A 52 0.70 -12.50 1.45
C ALA A 52 0.26 -13.97 1.53
N TYR A 53 -0.95 -14.24 2.02
CA TYR A 53 -1.50 -15.58 2.10
C TYR A 53 -1.75 -16.22 0.73
N THR A 54 -2.12 -15.42 -0.28
CA THR A 54 -2.23 -15.91 -1.67
C THR A 54 -0.88 -16.37 -2.19
N SER A 55 0.18 -15.60 -1.99
CA SER A 55 1.54 -16.00 -2.40
C SER A 55 2.01 -17.24 -1.66
N TYR A 56 1.79 -17.30 -0.34
CA TYR A 56 2.10 -18.48 0.45
C TYR A 56 1.36 -19.73 -0.07
N ALA A 57 0.05 -19.62 -0.29
CA ALA A 57 -0.77 -20.73 -0.77
C ALA A 57 -0.30 -21.23 -2.14
N LEU A 58 -0.06 -20.32 -3.09
CA LEU A 58 0.38 -20.67 -4.44
C LEU A 58 1.77 -21.32 -4.45
N GLN A 59 2.67 -20.88 -3.59
CA GLN A 59 3.98 -21.53 -3.45
C GLN A 59 3.87 -22.90 -2.77
N SER A 60 3.11 -23.02 -1.68
CA SER A 60 3.04 -24.25 -0.90
C SER A 60 2.24 -25.36 -1.59
N THR A 61 1.21 -25.02 -2.40
CA THR A 61 0.34 -25.99 -3.05
C THR A 61 0.72 -26.28 -4.50
N LEU A 62 1.14 -25.24 -5.26
CA LEU A 62 1.41 -25.34 -6.70
C LEU A 62 2.90 -25.19 -7.02
N GLY A 63 3.76 -24.89 -6.06
CA GLY A 63 5.19 -24.66 -6.29
C GLY A 63 5.49 -23.49 -7.21
N LEU A 64 4.58 -22.50 -7.32
CA LEU A 64 4.75 -21.39 -8.26
C LEU A 64 5.92 -20.49 -7.86
N PRO A 65 6.73 -20.03 -8.83
CA PRO A 65 7.79 -19.06 -8.59
C PRO A 65 7.22 -17.77 -8.00
N PHE A 66 7.95 -17.13 -7.08
CA PHE A 66 7.52 -15.91 -6.38
C PHE A 66 7.03 -14.80 -7.34
N LEU A 67 7.73 -14.57 -8.44
CA LEU A 67 7.36 -13.53 -9.41
C LEU A 67 5.97 -13.76 -10.04
N LEU A 68 5.54 -15.01 -10.21
CA LEU A 68 4.19 -15.32 -10.72
C LEU A 68 3.13 -15.18 -9.63
N CYS A 69 3.52 -15.28 -8.36
CA CYS A 69 2.60 -15.03 -7.24
C CYS A 69 2.15 -13.55 -7.17
N LEU A 70 2.96 -12.60 -7.64
CA LEU A 70 2.61 -11.17 -7.62
C LEU A 70 1.36 -10.84 -8.47
N PRO A 71 1.32 -11.14 -9.78
CA PRO A 71 0.11 -10.90 -10.57
C PRO A 71 -1.07 -11.77 -10.10
N ALA A 72 -0.83 -12.98 -9.62
CA ALA A 72 -1.89 -13.81 -9.07
C ALA A 72 -2.51 -13.19 -7.80
N SER A 73 -1.68 -12.69 -6.88
CA SER A 73 -2.15 -11.98 -5.68
C SER A 73 -2.93 -10.71 -6.05
N PHE A 74 -2.48 -9.97 -7.07
CA PHE A 74 -3.23 -8.83 -7.58
C PHE A 74 -4.63 -9.25 -8.02
N VAL A 75 -4.76 -10.30 -8.84
CA VAL A 75 -6.06 -10.75 -9.36
C VAL A 75 -6.96 -11.26 -8.24
N VAL A 76 -6.45 -12.12 -7.36
CA VAL A 76 -7.24 -12.70 -6.26
C VAL A 76 -7.77 -11.60 -5.34
N VAL A 77 -6.90 -10.68 -4.91
CA VAL A 77 -7.28 -9.61 -3.99
C VAL A 77 -8.16 -8.56 -4.67
N ALA A 78 -7.95 -8.27 -5.96
CA ALA A 78 -8.84 -7.41 -6.74
C ALA A 78 -10.26 -8.00 -6.84
N LEU A 79 -10.39 -9.32 -7.04
CA LEU A 79 -11.69 -10.00 -7.05
C LEU A 79 -12.37 -9.93 -5.67
N VAL A 80 -11.64 -10.17 -4.58
CA VAL A 80 -12.18 -10.00 -3.21
C VAL A 80 -12.62 -8.56 -2.99
N GLY A 81 -11.80 -7.58 -3.38
CA GLY A 81 -12.15 -6.16 -3.31
C GLY A 81 -13.42 -5.83 -4.10
N LEU A 82 -13.55 -6.38 -5.31
CA LEU A 82 -14.73 -6.21 -6.15
C LEU A 82 -16.00 -6.80 -5.50
N ILE A 83 -15.90 -7.97 -4.88
CA ILE A 83 -17.00 -8.59 -4.16
C ILE A 83 -17.44 -7.72 -2.97
N ILE A 84 -16.47 -7.21 -2.19
CA ILE A 84 -16.75 -6.35 -1.04
C ILE A 84 -17.35 -5.02 -1.47
N GLU A 85 -16.83 -4.43 -2.55
CA GLU A 85 -17.38 -3.18 -3.09
C GLU A 85 -18.83 -3.37 -3.54
N ARG A 86 -19.10 -4.40 -4.36
CA ARG A 86 -20.44 -4.69 -4.86
C ARG A 86 -21.42 -5.09 -3.78
N GLY A 87 -20.99 -5.90 -2.81
CA GLY A 87 -21.83 -6.46 -1.77
C GLY A 87 -22.12 -5.50 -0.62
N LEU A 88 -21.19 -4.56 -0.33
CA LEU A 88 -21.27 -3.73 0.86
C LEU A 88 -20.99 -2.24 0.61
N ILE A 89 -19.81 -1.87 0.08
CA ILE A 89 -19.33 -0.50 0.07
C ILE A 89 -20.21 0.41 -0.77
N ARG A 90 -20.71 -0.05 -1.93
CA ARG A 90 -21.55 0.73 -2.83
C ARG A 90 -22.84 1.26 -2.17
N TYR A 91 -23.36 0.58 -1.15
CA TYR A 91 -24.56 1.00 -0.42
C TYR A 91 -24.26 2.05 0.67
N LEU A 92 -22.97 2.24 0.97
CA LEU A 92 -22.47 3.12 2.03
C LEU A 92 -21.79 4.38 1.49
N TYR A 93 -21.80 4.60 0.16
CA TYR A 93 -21.29 5.84 -0.41
C TYR A 93 -21.97 7.05 0.20
N ASN A 94 -21.20 8.11 0.50
CA ASN A 94 -21.64 9.33 1.20
C ASN A 94 -21.93 9.16 2.71
N ARG A 95 -21.63 7.99 3.30
CA ARG A 95 -21.76 7.72 4.74
C ARG A 95 -20.40 7.30 5.33
N PRO A 96 -19.47 8.24 5.57
CA PRO A 96 -18.09 7.90 5.90
C PRO A 96 -17.95 7.12 7.21
N LEU A 97 -18.75 7.41 8.24
CA LEU A 97 -18.72 6.69 9.51
C LEU A 97 -19.26 5.26 9.37
N ASP A 98 -20.39 5.09 8.66
CA ASP A 98 -20.98 3.77 8.42
C ASP A 98 -20.01 2.89 7.60
N THR A 99 -19.33 3.50 6.61
CA THR A 99 -18.34 2.79 5.79
C THR A 99 -17.13 2.35 6.63
N LEU A 100 -16.67 3.22 7.53
CA LEU A 100 -15.55 2.90 8.43
C LEU A 100 -15.89 1.71 9.33
N LEU A 101 -17.07 1.71 9.97
CA LEU A 101 -17.52 0.62 10.82
C LEU A 101 -17.76 -0.67 10.04
N ALA A 102 -18.39 -0.58 8.88
CA ALA A 102 -18.64 -1.74 8.02
C ALA A 102 -17.34 -2.37 7.50
N THR A 103 -16.35 -1.57 7.07
CA THR A 103 -15.05 -2.06 6.63
C THR A 103 -14.22 -2.63 7.77
N TRP A 104 -14.36 -2.10 8.99
CA TRP A 104 -13.76 -2.73 10.17
C TRP A 104 -14.38 -4.11 10.46
N GLY A 105 -15.70 -4.25 10.35
CA GLY A 105 -16.35 -5.56 10.43
C GLY A 105 -15.87 -6.53 9.36
N VAL A 106 -15.71 -6.07 8.11
CA VAL A 106 -15.12 -6.86 7.02
C VAL A 106 -13.68 -7.29 7.35
N SER A 107 -12.87 -6.40 7.92
CA SER A 107 -11.51 -6.70 8.37
C SER A 107 -11.50 -7.88 9.33
N LEU A 108 -12.36 -7.86 10.37
CA LEU A 108 -12.46 -8.97 11.32
C LEU A 108 -12.89 -10.28 10.66
N VAL A 109 -13.84 -10.24 9.72
CA VAL A 109 -14.29 -11.42 8.98
C VAL A 109 -13.17 -12.01 8.12
N LEU A 110 -12.43 -11.17 7.38
CA LEU A 110 -11.31 -11.61 6.55
C LEU A 110 -10.18 -12.19 7.40
N MET A 111 -9.79 -11.50 8.47
CA MET A 111 -8.75 -11.97 9.39
C MET A 111 -9.13 -13.33 9.99
N GLN A 112 -10.36 -13.47 10.45
CA GLN A 112 -10.82 -14.72 11.05
C GLN A 112 -11.00 -15.83 10.01
N GLY A 113 -11.45 -15.50 8.79
CA GLY A 113 -11.52 -16.43 7.67
C GLY A 113 -10.16 -17.02 7.32
N VAL A 114 -9.14 -16.17 7.22
CA VAL A 114 -7.75 -16.62 6.97
C VAL A 114 -7.26 -17.50 8.12
N ARG A 115 -7.54 -17.15 9.38
CA ARG A 115 -7.18 -17.95 10.55
C ARG A 115 -7.83 -19.33 10.55
N LEU A 116 -9.08 -19.43 10.11
CA LEU A 116 -9.78 -20.71 10.00
C LEU A 116 -9.21 -21.60 8.90
N ILE A 117 -8.78 -21.03 7.78
CA ILE A 117 -8.26 -21.76 6.62
C ILE A 117 -6.79 -22.18 6.81
N PHE A 118 -5.94 -21.27 7.29
CA PHE A 118 -4.48 -21.43 7.33
C PHE A 118 -3.92 -21.66 8.75
N GLY A 119 -4.75 -21.52 9.78
CA GLY A 119 -4.31 -21.54 11.18
C GLY A 119 -3.72 -20.22 11.64
N SER A 120 -3.23 -20.19 12.89
CA SER A 120 -2.60 -19.01 13.49
C SER A 120 -1.07 -19.04 13.43
N ASP A 121 -0.50 -20.17 12.95
CA ASP A 121 0.95 -20.36 12.92
C ASP A 121 1.61 -19.42 11.91
N PRO A 122 2.82 -18.95 12.21
CA PRO A 122 3.63 -18.16 11.29
C PRO A 122 3.86 -18.89 9.97
N LYS A 123 3.66 -18.20 8.86
CA LYS A 123 3.95 -18.68 7.51
C LYS A 123 5.10 -17.88 6.91
N TYR A 124 5.83 -18.50 5.98
CA TYR A 124 6.99 -17.90 5.32
C TYR A 124 6.84 -18.05 3.81
N ILE A 125 7.18 -17.01 3.08
CA ILE A 125 7.21 -16.99 1.62
C ILE A 125 8.65 -17.22 1.18
N ALA A 126 8.89 -18.26 0.39
CA ALA A 126 10.22 -18.56 -0.13
C ALA A 126 10.59 -17.59 -1.27
N VAL A 127 11.81 -17.09 -1.22
CA VAL A 127 12.40 -16.26 -2.27
C VAL A 127 13.34 -17.13 -3.10
N PRO A 128 13.31 -17.04 -4.44
CA PRO A 128 14.28 -17.70 -5.29
C PRO A 128 15.72 -17.36 -4.89
N GLU A 129 16.61 -18.34 -4.92
CA GLU A 129 18.01 -18.19 -4.50
C GLU A 129 18.72 -17.03 -5.19
N ILE A 130 18.38 -16.76 -6.47
CA ILE A 130 18.94 -15.65 -7.24
C ILE A 130 18.70 -14.27 -6.58
N PHE A 131 17.64 -14.13 -5.78
CA PHE A 131 17.32 -12.87 -5.09
C PHE A 131 17.88 -12.82 -3.65
N GLN A 132 18.45 -13.93 -3.15
CA GLN A 132 19.07 -13.98 -1.83
C GLN A 132 20.53 -13.48 -1.83
N SER A 133 21.11 -13.29 -3.03
CA SER A 133 22.45 -12.75 -3.17
C SER A 133 22.52 -11.27 -2.82
N ASN A 134 23.72 -10.81 -2.45
CA ASN A 134 24.03 -9.41 -2.25
C ASN A 134 24.94 -8.92 -3.38
N VAL A 135 24.71 -7.69 -3.82
CA VAL A 135 25.58 -6.97 -4.75
C VAL A 135 26.34 -5.92 -3.96
N GLU A 136 27.66 -5.96 -4.06
CA GLU A 136 28.52 -4.95 -3.48
C GLU A 136 28.65 -3.77 -4.45
N VAL A 137 28.19 -2.60 -4.03
CA VAL A 137 28.29 -1.34 -4.78
C VAL A 137 29.17 -0.38 -3.97
N GLY A 138 30.45 -0.40 -4.29
CA GLY A 138 31.44 0.40 -3.54
C GLY A 138 31.56 -0.06 -2.09
N PHE A 139 31.03 0.74 -1.17
CA PHE A 139 31.05 0.47 0.28
C PHE A 139 29.72 -0.02 0.85
N ALA A 140 28.71 -0.22 -0.01
CA ALA A 140 27.40 -0.67 0.41
C ALA A 140 27.09 -2.09 -0.10
N SER A 141 26.59 -2.96 0.77
CA SER A 141 26.12 -4.30 0.40
C SER A 141 24.61 -4.28 0.25
N LEU A 142 24.12 -4.44 -0.98
CA LEU A 142 22.71 -4.33 -1.33
C LEU A 142 22.12 -5.72 -1.62
N SER A 143 21.05 -6.06 -0.93
CA SER A 143 20.29 -7.27 -1.27
C SER A 143 19.62 -7.12 -2.64
N VAL A 144 19.82 -8.12 -3.52
CA VAL A 144 19.19 -8.18 -4.84
C VAL A 144 17.66 -8.11 -4.72
N PHE A 145 17.08 -8.77 -3.72
CA PHE A 145 15.64 -8.70 -3.48
C PHE A 145 15.14 -7.26 -3.29
N ARG A 146 15.87 -6.41 -2.57
CA ARG A 146 15.50 -5.00 -2.37
C ARG A 146 15.54 -4.21 -3.67
N LEU A 147 16.51 -4.48 -4.53
CA LEU A 147 16.58 -3.85 -5.86
C LEU A 147 15.40 -4.27 -6.73
N VAL A 148 15.00 -5.54 -6.65
CA VAL A 148 13.80 -6.05 -7.35
C VAL A 148 12.53 -5.38 -6.82
N VAL A 149 12.38 -5.21 -5.51
CA VAL A 149 11.26 -4.48 -4.90
C VAL A 149 11.20 -3.04 -5.40
N LEU A 150 12.34 -2.34 -5.45
CA LEU A 150 12.44 -0.99 -5.99
C LEU A 150 12.00 -0.91 -7.45
N ALA A 151 12.48 -1.84 -8.28
CA ALA A 151 12.13 -1.92 -9.70
C ALA A 151 10.63 -2.19 -9.90
N ILE A 152 10.06 -3.14 -9.15
CA ILE A 152 8.62 -3.45 -9.17
C ILE A 152 7.81 -2.22 -8.74
N THR A 153 8.23 -1.53 -7.68
CA THR A 153 7.57 -0.31 -7.21
C THR A 153 7.60 0.79 -8.26
N ALA A 154 8.75 1.03 -8.86
CA ALA A 154 8.88 2.02 -9.94
C ALA A 154 7.97 1.69 -11.13
N LEU A 155 7.90 0.41 -11.51
CA LEU A 155 6.99 -0.05 -12.57
C LEU A 155 5.52 0.17 -12.20
N ILE A 156 5.11 -0.16 -10.97
CA ILE A 156 3.74 0.04 -10.48
C ILE A 156 3.39 1.53 -10.45
N VAL A 157 4.29 2.39 -9.94
CA VAL A 157 4.10 3.85 -9.93
C VAL A 157 3.93 4.37 -11.35
N ALA A 158 4.81 3.97 -12.27
CA ALA A 158 4.74 4.37 -13.67
C ALA A 158 3.45 3.89 -14.35
N ALA A 159 3.08 2.62 -14.16
CA ALA A 159 1.85 2.04 -14.69
C ALA A 159 0.60 2.74 -14.13
N THR A 160 0.57 3.01 -12.83
CA THR A 160 -0.52 3.73 -12.18
C THR A 160 -0.60 5.17 -12.67
N ALA A 161 0.52 5.87 -12.76
CA ALA A 161 0.58 7.21 -13.31
C ALA A 161 0.10 7.25 -14.78
N TYR A 162 0.56 6.32 -15.61
CA TYR A 162 0.09 6.19 -16.99
C TYR A 162 -1.42 5.94 -17.05
N LEU A 163 -1.92 4.99 -16.25
CA LEU A 163 -3.36 4.66 -16.19
C LEU A 163 -4.19 5.90 -15.82
N PHE A 164 -3.78 6.64 -14.80
CA PHE A 164 -4.57 7.78 -14.31
C PHE A 164 -4.39 9.06 -15.13
N TYR A 165 -3.22 9.32 -15.71
CA TYR A 165 -2.98 10.58 -16.43
C TYR A 165 -3.12 10.49 -17.95
N ARG A 166 -2.94 9.29 -18.55
CA ARG A 166 -2.88 9.13 -20.01
C ARG A 166 -4.01 8.30 -20.61
N THR A 167 -4.87 7.63 -19.81
CA THR A 167 -5.93 6.77 -20.35
C THR A 167 -7.31 7.39 -20.23
N ARG A 168 -8.28 6.84 -21.00
CA ARG A 168 -9.69 7.20 -20.91
C ARG A 168 -10.29 6.87 -19.55
N PHE A 169 -9.85 5.77 -18.92
CA PHE A 169 -10.28 5.42 -17.57
C PHE A 169 -9.86 6.48 -16.55
N GLY A 170 -8.60 6.91 -16.57
CA GLY A 170 -8.13 7.98 -15.67
C GLY A 170 -8.87 9.30 -15.88
N MET A 171 -9.26 9.63 -17.12
CA MET A 171 -10.11 10.79 -17.39
C MET A 171 -11.49 10.64 -16.74
N GLN A 172 -12.13 9.47 -16.86
CA GLN A 172 -13.41 9.19 -16.21
C GLN A 172 -13.32 9.28 -14.70
N VAL A 173 -12.26 8.73 -14.09
CA VAL A 173 -12.00 8.84 -12.65
C VAL A 173 -11.95 10.31 -12.21
N ARG A 174 -11.14 11.13 -12.89
CA ARG A 174 -11.03 12.57 -12.57
C ARG A 174 -12.34 13.32 -12.76
N ALA A 175 -13.13 13.00 -13.80
CA ALA A 175 -14.45 13.60 -14.00
C ALA A 175 -15.41 13.27 -12.84
N VAL A 176 -15.47 12.00 -12.42
CA VAL A 176 -16.32 11.56 -11.30
C VAL A 176 -15.87 12.19 -9.97
N MET A 177 -14.54 12.31 -9.74
CA MET A 177 -14.00 12.98 -8.55
C MET A 177 -14.35 14.47 -8.48
N GLN A 178 -14.45 15.15 -9.63
CA GLN A 178 -14.82 16.57 -9.66
C GLN A 178 -16.32 16.78 -9.41
N ASN A 179 -17.16 16.06 -10.14
CA ASN A 179 -18.61 16.13 -9.97
C ASN A 179 -19.28 14.86 -10.53
N LYS A 180 -19.78 14.01 -9.62
CA LYS A 180 -20.43 12.73 -9.96
C LYS A 180 -21.66 12.93 -10.85
N GLU A 181 -22.50 13.93 -10.56
CA GLU A 181 -23.75 14.18 -11.29
C GLU A 181 -23.47 14.71 -12.70
N MET A 182 -22.54 15.64 -12.82
CA MET A 182 -22.10 16.17 -14.09
C MET A 182 -21.47 15.07 -14.97
N ALA A 183 -20.61 14.23 -14.38
CA ALA A 183 -20.02 13.09 -15.10
C ALA A 183 -21.08 12.11 -15.61
N ALA A 184 -22.12 11.85 -14.82
CA ALA A 184 -23.26 11.02 -15.23
C ALA A 184 -24.04 11.62 -16.42
N SER A 185 -24.21 12.95 -16.47
CA SER A 185 -24.85 13.64 -17.59
C SER A 185 -24.07 13.50 -18.91
N PHE A 186 -22.76 13.26 -18.85
CA PHE A 186 -21.91 12.91 -20.01
C PHE A 186 -21.83 11.40 -20.28
N GLY A 187 -22.69 10.59 -19.66
CA GLY A 187 -22.76 9.14 -19.87
C GLY A 187 -21.69 8.33 -19.12
N ILE A 188 -20.97 8.92 -18.16
CA ILE A 188 -19.99 8.20 -17.35
C ILE A 188 -20.70 7.51 -16.18
N ASN A 189 -20.62 6.18 -16.15
CA ASN A 189 -21.17 5.39 -15.06
C ASN A 189 -20.23 5.43 -13.83
N ALA A 190 -20.57 6.28 -12.86
CA ALA A 190 -19.77 6.49 -11.66
C ALA A 190 -19.61 5.21 -10.82
N ASP A 191 -20.65 4.38 -10.71
CA ASP A 191 -20.60 3.15 -9.92
C ASP A 191 -19.62 2.14 -10.55
N ARG A 192 -19.55 2.08 -11.89
CA ARG A 192 -18.52 1.28 -12.59
C ARG A 192 -17.11 1.82 -12.35
N VAL A 193 -16.95 3.14 -12.36
CA VAL A 193 -15.66 3.79 -12.07
C VAL A 193 -15.23 3.45 -10.64
N TYR A 194 -16.09 3.58 -9.65
CA TYR A 194 -15.80 3.25 -8.25
C TYR A 194 -15.42 1.78 -8.07
N MET A 195 -16.19 0.88 -8.67
CA MET A 195 -15.96 -0.56 -8.62
C MET A 195 -14.58 -0.94 -9.16
N ILE A 196 -14.22 -0.46 -10.37
CA ILE A 196 -12.92 -0.77 -10.99
C ILE A 196 -11.79 -0.15 -10.16
N THR A 197 -11.95 1.07 -9.70
CA THR A 197 -10.96 1.77 -8.88
C THR A 197 -10.71 1.05 -7.56
N PHE A 198 -11.78 0.56 -6.91
CA PHE A 198 -11.68 -0.20 -5.66
C PHE A 198 -10.97 -1.53 -5.88
N ALA A 199 -11.31 -2.26 -6.95
CA ALA A 199 -10.64 -3.52 -7.30
C ALA A 199 -9.15 -3.32 -7.61
N LEU A 200 -8.80 -2.27 -8.37
CA LEU A 200 -7.40 -1.92 -8.65
C LEU A 200 -6.62 -1.61 -7.36
N GLY A 201 -7.20 -0.79 -6.48
CA GLY A 201 -6.56 -0.45 -5.20
C GLY A 201 -6.39 -1.66 -4.29
N ALA A 202 -7.38 -2.56 -4.22
CA ALA A 202 -7.30 -3.82 -3.49
C ALA A 202 -6.22 -4.74 -4.09
N GLY A 203 -6.16 -4.87 -5.42
CA GLY A 203 -5.13 -5.66 -6.10
C GLY A 203 -3.71 -5.16 -5.83
N LEU A 204 -3.49 -3.84 -5.82
CA LEU A 204 -2.19 -3.24 -5.45
C LEU A 204 -1.81 -3.55 -4.00
N ALA A 205 -2.78 -3.53 -3.07
CA ALA A 205 -2.55 -3.99 -1.70
C ALA A 205 -2.15 -5.48 -1.66
N GLY A 206 -2.73 -6.31 -2.54
CA GLY A 206 -2.33 -7.71 -2.70
C GLY A 206 -0.87 -7.87 -3.10
N ILE A 207 -0.38 -7.11 -4.08
CA ILE A 207 1.05 -7.11 -4.45
C ILE A 207 1.92 -6.65 -3.27
N ALA A 208 1.54 -5.56 -2.60
CA ALA A 208 2.27 -5.09 -1.43
C ALA A 208 2.38 -6.17 -0.35
N GLY A 209 1.29 -6.90 -0.09
CA GLY A 209 1.25 -8.00 0.85
C GLY A 209 2.20 -9.15 0.49
N SER A 210 2.26 -9.52 -0.79
CA SER A 210 3.18 -10.55 -1.28
C SER A 210 4.64 -10.14 -1.05
N LEU A 211 4.99 -8.88 -1.29
CA LEU A 211 6.33 -8.34 -1.05
C LEU A 211 6.65 -8.23 0.45
N PHE A 212 5.69 -7.79 1.27
CA PHE A 212 5.85 -7.77 2.73
C PHE A 212 6.06 -9.17 3.32
N GLY A 213 5.32 -10.16 2.81
CA GLY A 213 5.39 -11.53 3.31
C GLY A 213 6.75 -12.21 3.10
N VAL A 214 7.58 -11.66 2.21
CA VAL A 214 8.98 -12.07 2.04
C VAL A 214 9.90 -11.45 3.10
N LEU A 215 9.63 -10.19 3.46
CA LEU A 215 10.48 -9.43 4.40
C LEU A 215 10.06 -9.65 5.86
N ALA A 216 8.85 -10.11 6.09
CA ALA A 216 8.27 -10.29 7.41
C ALA A 216 7.50 -11.62 7.51
N ILE A 217 7.27 -12.04 8.73
CA ILE A 217 6.47 -13.23 9.02
C ILE A 217 5.01 -12.97 8.61
N VAL A 218 4.43 -13.89 7.86
CA VAL A 218 3.02 -13.84 7.46
C VAL A 218 2.15 -14.37 8.60
N LEU A 219 1.34 -13.49 9.15
CA LEU A 219 0.41 -13.78 10.25
C LEU A 219 -1.00 -13.28 9.89
N PRO A 220 -2.08 -13.90 10.41
CA PRO A 220 -3.44 -13.41 10.16
C PRO A 220 -3.69 -11.99 10.67
N THR A 221 -2.87 -11.48 11.60
CA THR A 221 -2.99 -10.14 12.19
C THR A 221 -2.11 -9.09 11.52
N MET A 222 -1.31 -9.46 10.50
CA MET A 222 -0.35 -8.52 9.89
C MET A 222 -1.02 -7.31 9.24
N GLY A 223 -2.25 -7.48 8.74
CA GLY A 223 -2.99 -6.42 8.06
C GLY A 223 -3.18 -5.16 8.91
N THR A 224 -3.50 -5.33 10.20
CA THR A 224 -3.71 -4.20 11.12
C THR A 224 -2.47 -3.33 11.32
N ALA A 225 -1.27 -3.91 11.30
CA ALA A 225 -0.03 -3.15 11.42
C ALA A 225 0.26 -2.33 10.15
N TYR A 226 0.03 -2.92 8.97
CA TYR A 226 0.39 -2.28 7.72
C TYR A 226 -0.64 -1.25 7.21
N VAL A 227 -1.93 -1.38 7.59
CA VAL A 227 -2.93 -0.38 7.23
C VAL A 227 -2.63 0.98 7.84
N VAL A 228 -2.09 1.01 9.07
CA VAL A 228 -1.73 2.26 9.74
C VAL A 228 -0.63 2.99 8.97
N GLN A 229 0.42 2.29 8.56
CA GLN A 229 1.51 2.88 7.77
C GLN A 229 1.03 3.38 6.40
N ALA A 230 0.26 2.55 5.68
CA ALA A 230 -0.31 2.96 4.39
C ALA A 230 -1.20 4.20 4.55
N PHE A 231 -2.02 4.25 5.59
CA PHE A 231 -2.89 5.40 5.87
C PHE A 231 -2.10 6.67 6.19
N LEU A 232 -1.05 6.56 6.99
CA LEU A 232 -0.17 7.70 7.31
C LEU A 232 0.49 8.27 6.06
N VAL A 233 0.97 7.42 5.16
CA VAL A 233 1.53 7.86 3.87
C VAL A 233 0.49 8.61 3.04
N VAL A 234 -0.77 8.12 2.98
CA VAL A 234 -1.85 8.78 2.25
C VAL A 234 -2.20 10.13 2.84
N VAL A 235 -2.31 10.22 4.18
CA VAL A 235 -2.67 11.47 4.88
C VAL A 235 -1.55 12.50 4.75
N VAL A 236 -0.29 12.10 4.99
CA VAL A 236 0.87 12.97 4.81
C VAL A 236 1.00 13.42 3.35
N GLY A 237 0.72 12.53 2.39
CA GLY A 237 0.74 12.84 0.96
C GLY A 237 -0.39 13.76 0.50
N GLY A 238 -1.46 13.92 1.30
CA GLY A 238 -2.64 14.73 0.94
C GLY A 238 -3.59 14.04 -0.05
N GLY A 239 -3.61 12.70 -0.09
CA GLY A 239 -4.53 11.91 -0.91
C GLY A 239 -4.27 11.97 -2.42
N THR A 240 -3.09 12.38 -2.86
CA THR A 240 -2.68 12.44 -4.26
C THR A 240 -1.60 11.40 -4.56
N LEU A 241 -1.53 10.92 -5.81
CA LEU A 241 -0.51 9.95 -6.22
C LEU A 241 0.92 10.50 -6.00
N MET A 242 1.19 11.72 -6.45
CA MET A 242 2.50 12.37 -6.26
C MET A 242 2.79 12.63 -4.78
N GLY A 243 1.76 13.01 -4.02
CA GLY A 243 1.88 13.16 -2.57
C GLY A 243 2.22 11.86 -1.87
N SER A 244 1.61 10.75 -2.27
CA SER A 244 1.90 9.43 -1.69
C SER A 244 3.34 8.98 -2.02
N VAL A 245 3.84 9.26 -3.22
CA VAL A 245 5.25 8.97 -3.59
C VAL A 245 6.21 9.76 -2.69
N ALA A 246 6.00 11.08 -2.56
CA ALA A 246 6.85 11.92 -1.73
C ALA A 246 6.74 11.56 -0.22
N ALA A 247 5.52 11.29 0.26
CA ALA A 247 5.29 10.92 1.66
C ALA A 247 5.90 9.56 2.00
N ALA A 248 5.79 8.56 1.12
CA ALA A 248 6.38 7.24 1.35
C ALA A 248 7.92 7.33 1.40
N GLY A 249 8.54 8.06 0.44
CA GLY A 249 9.97 8.31 0.47
C GLY A 249 10.41 8.98 1.78
N LEU A 250 9.76 10.09 2.13
CA LEU A 250 10.09 10.84 3.34
C LEU A 250 9.91 9.99 4.62
N THR A 251 8.79 9.28 4.76
CA THR A 251 8.51 8.48 5.96
C THR A 251 9.40 7.25 6.07
N GLY A 252 9.71 6.59 4.95
CA GLY A 252 10.62 5.44 4.94
C GLY A 252 12.06 5.83 5.28
N GLU A 253 12.56 6.92 4.70
CA GLU A 253 13.90 7.43 4.99
C GLU A 253 14.01 7.92 6.43
N LEU A 254 13.02 8.68 6.93
CA LEU A 254 13.01 9.14 8.32
C LEU A 254 12.99 7.95 9.30
N GLN A 255 12.20 6.93 9.03
CA GLN A 255 12.18 5.73 9.87
C GLN A 255 13.54 5.05 9.88
N SER A 256 14.18 4.89 8.72
CA SER A 256 15.48 4.24 8.63
C SER A 256 16.58 5.03 9.35
N VAL A 257 16.61 6.36 9.18
CA VAL A 257 17.55 7.23 9.89
C VAL A 257 17.32 7.18 11.40
N PHE A 258 16.06 7.22 11.86
CA PHE A 258 15.77 7.09 13.28
C PHE A 258 16.15 5.71 13.83
N ALA A 259 15.93 4.64 13.07
CA ALA A 259 16.31 3.29 13.45
C ALA A 259 17.83 3.11 13.53
N PHE A 260 18.57 3.79 12.65
CA PHE A 260 20.03 3.81 12.67
C PHE A 260 20.61 4.44 13.95
N VAL A 261 19.97 5.51 14.45
CA VAL A 261 20.42 6.24 15.65
C VAL A 261 19.92 5.61 16.95
N THR A 262 18.76 4.92 16.90
CA THR A 262 18.08 4.39 18.09
C THR A 262 17.86 2.87 17.99
N ASN A 263 16.62 2.46 17.77
CA ASN A 263 16.18 1.11 17.45
C ASN A 263 14.86 1.19 16.68
N ASP A 264 14.44 0.08 16.03
CA ASP A 264 13.27 0.07 15.15
C ASP A 264 11.96 0.46 15.87
N THR A 265 11.77 0.06 17.12
CA THR A 265 10.56 0.38 17.90
C THR A 265 10.49 1.87 18.22
N PHE A 266 11.60 2.46 18.67
CA PHE A 266 11.66 3.88 19.02
C PHE A 266 11.62 4.76 17.77
N ALA A 267 12.20 4.31 16.65
CA ALA A 267 12.12 4.97 15.35
C ALA A 267 10.67 5.12 14.88
N ARG A 268 9.87 4.07 15.00
CA ARG A 268 8.43 4.12 14.67
C ARG A 268 7.68 5.10 15.57
N PHE A 269 7.95 5.08 16.87
CA PHE A 269 7.35 6.03 17.80
C PHE A 269 7.67 7.47 17.41
N LEU A 270 8.95 7.79 17.18
CA LEU A 270 9.39 9.12 16.76
C LEU A 270 8.75 9.55 15.44
N LEU A 271 8.67 8.63 14.47
CA LEU A 271 8.03 8.89 13.19
C LEU A 271 6.55 9.26 13.37
N TYR A 272 5.80 8.52 14.20
CA TYR A 272 4.39 8.81 14.43
C TYR A 272 4.19 10.15 15.14
N VAL A 273 5.00 10.46 16.14
CA VAL A 273 4.99 11.78 16.80
C VAL A 273 5.27 12.90 15.79
N LEU A 274 6.28 12.72 14.94
CA LEU A 274 6.63 13.70 13.90
C LEU A 274 5.48 13.91 12.92
N ILE A 275 4.80 12.84 12.49
CA ILE A 275 3.64 12.92 11.58
C ILE A 275 2.48 13.68 12.25
N VAL A 276 2.18 13.40 13.52
CA VAL A 276 1.13 14.11 14.25
C VAL A 276 1.45 15.60 14.35
N VAL A 277 2.68 15.95 14.70
CA VAL A 277 3.16 17.33 14.73
C VAL A 277 3.06 17.99 13.35
N PHE A 278 3.54 17.30 12.30
CA PHE A 278 3.44 17.79 10.92
C PHE A 278 1.98 18.10 10.52
N LEU A 279 1.05 17.19 10.80
CA LEU A 279 -0.37 17.36 10.48
C LEU A 279 -1.04 18.50 11.28
N ARG A 280 -0.53 18.83 12.47
CA ARG A 280 -0.99 19.99 13.25
C ARG A 280 -0.71 21.30 12.52
N PHE A 281 0.43 21.38 11.79
CA PHE A 281 0.82 22.56 11.03
C PHE A 281 0.33 22.51 9.57
N ARG A 282 0.25 21.32 8.97
CA ARG A 282 -0.21 21.10 7.59
C ARG A 282 -1.31 20.02 7.53
N PRO A 283 -2.53 20.31 7.96
CA PRO A 283 -3.62 19.33 8.03
C PRO A 283 -4.07 18.78 6.67
N ARG A 284 -3.69 19.45 5.57
CA ARG A 284 -3.99 19.00 4.20
C ARG A 284 -2.88 18.13 3.57
N GLY A 285 -1.83 17.82 4.32
CA GLY A 285 -0.68 17.07 3.82
C GLY A 285 0.27 17.89 2.93
N LEU A 286 1.22 17.18 2.28
CA LEU A 286 2.27 17.80 1.44
C LEU A 286 1.71 18.42 0.15
N PHE A 287 0.82 17.69 -0.54
CA PHE A 287 0.26 18.05 -1.85
C PHE A 287 -1.26 18.07 -1.79
N ALA A 288 -1.81 19.08 -1.12
CA ALA A 288 -3.26 19.22 -1.04
C ALA A 288 -3.88 19.48 -2.42
N VAL A 289 -4.89 18.71 -2.79
CA VAL A 289 -5.77 19.09 -3.90
C VAL A 289 -6.51 20.36 -3.49
N ALA A 290 -6.30 21.44 -4.23
CA ALA A 290 -7.10 22.63 -4.06
C ALA A 290 -8.56 22.29 -4.41
N LYS A 291 -9.41 22.07 -3.38
CA LYS A 291 -10.86 22.04 -3.60
C LYS A 291 -11.24 23.39 -4.14
N GLY A 292 -11.71 23.44 -5.38
CA GLY A 292 -12.26 24.65 -5.96
C GLY A 292 -13.26 25.25 -4.97
N ARG A 293 -13.15 26.56 -4.76
CA ARG A 293 -14.12 27.32 -3.95
C ARG A 293 -15.53 27.00 -4.46
N ARG A 294 -16.34 26.40 -3.60
CA ARG A 294 -17.78 26.39 -3.78
C ARG A 294 -18.32 27.79 -3.54
#